data_f94e02691d0cdb60721441269925d290
#
_entry.id   f94e02691d0cdb60721441269925d290
#
_cell.length_a   1.000
_cell.length_b   1.000
_cell.length_c   1.000
_cell.angle_alpha   90.00
_cell.angle_beta   90.00
_cell.angle_gamma   90.00
#
_symmetry.space_group_name_H-M   'P 1'
#
loop_
_entity.id
_entity.type
_entity.pdbx_description
1 polymer ?
#
loop_
_entity_poly.entity_id
_entity_poly.type
_entity_poly.pdbx_seq_one_letter_code
_entity_poly.pdbx_strand_id
1 'polypeptide(L)'
;MTMKGKFILVSALIAVLPVSMDAQKRKSNVKAKAKQTVVDQEFELRLEGMRAATQKVMFVDSVVVNKSKLLKSLNIPDESGSVTDYNSFFETTEQPNAVVYLNQLKNKCVFSKYADNGWGLYSSELIGGKWANTMPLKGLDMAGNDVDINWPFLLSDGTTLYFAAKGEESIGGYDIFMTRYDESTGAYLKPENIGMPFNSISNDYFYVVDEFDGYGWFATDRNQPEGSVCIYSFILNNVRENYNQDAYTPEQLKQLSELHSISMTWTDESSRKHALEQLAEIAKRKHSVQKKNDFTFVINDKYTYTTLTDFKSADAAEKYARLNDILRKKAKLDNSMELARDAYPNAKPQQQEQYREQLLAAEKQSQRYETEIAVLTKEIRSIELKKLGN
;
A
#
# COMPACT_ATOMS: atom_id res chain seq x y z
N MET A 1 -102.20 20.40 -27.16
CA MET A 1 -102.45 19.52 -26.02
C MET A 1 -101.14 18.73 -25.79
N THR A 2 -100.29 19.21 -24.88
CA THR A 2 -98.89 18.82 -24.73
C THR A 2 -98.75 17.91 -23.52
N MET A 3 -98.33 16.69 -23.74
CA MET A 3 -97.89 15.78 -22.66
C MET A 3 -96.41 15.90 -22.41
N LYS A 4 -96.06 16.30 -21.21
CA LYS A 4 -94.65 16.35 -20.71
C LYS A 4 -94.26 14.97 -20.19
N GLY A 5 -93.28 14.31 -20.84
CA GLY A 5 -92.60 13.13 -20.29
C GLY A 5 -91.49 13.54 -19.37
N LYS A 6 -91.52 13.04 -18.13
CA LYS A 6 -90.39 13.21 -17.17
C LYS A 6 -89.35 12.09 -17.39
N PHE A 7 -88.17 12.46 -17.74
CA PHE A 7 -86.97 11.58 -17.69
C PHE A 7 -86.48 11.55 -16.26
N ILE A 8 -86.42 10.37 -15.66
CA ILE A 8 -85.72 10.13 -14.37
C ILE A 8 -84.35 9.66 -14.70
N LEU A 9 -83.37 10.51 -14.35
CA LEU A 9 -81.95 10.17 -14.45
C LEU A 9 -81.57 9.35 -13.19
N VAL A 10 -81.28 8.06 -13.36
CA VAL A 10 -80.71 7.23 -12.31
C VAL A 10 -79.22 7.38 -12.36
N SER A 11 -78.64 8.16 -11.42
CA SER A 11 -77.21 8.28 -11.22
C SER A 11 -76.71 7.03 -10.49
N ALA A 12 -76.04 6.13 -11.20
CA ALA A 12 -75.29 5.04 -10.56
C ALA A 12 -74.06 5.58 -9.94
N LEU A 13 -74.01 5.71 -8.62
CA LEU A 13 -72.83 6.05 -7.83
C LEU A 13 -71.91 4.81 -7.77
N ILE A 14 -70.92 4.77 -8.61
CA ILE A 14 -69.84 3.76 -8.50
C ILE A 14 -68.93 4.17 -7.34
N ALA A 15 -69.14 3.52 -6.19
CA ALA A 15 -68.20 3.61 -5.08
C ALA A 15 -66.87 2.89 -5.45
N VAL A 16 -65.90 3.65 -5.91
CA VAL A 16 -64.54 3.16 -6.03
C VAL A 16 -63.91 3.06 -4.63
N LEU A 17 -63.91 1.85 -4.10
CA LEU A 17 -63.21 1.54 -2.86
C LEU A 17 -61.71 1.73 -3.09
N PRO A 18 -60.95 2.41 -2.21
CA PRO A 18 -59.51 2.49 -2.29
C PRO A 18 -58.90 1.19 -1.76
N VAL A 19 -58.94 0.14 -2.57
CA VAL A 19 -58.19 -1.10 -2.30
C VAL A 19 -56.93 -1.03 -3.13
N SER A 20 -55.80 -0.64 -2.53
CA SER A 20 -54.51 -1.15 -2.99
C SER A 20 -53.27 -0.46 -2.43
N MET A 21 -53.31 0.69 -1.76
CA MET A 21 -52.07 1.27 -1.22
C MET A 21 -51.51 0.49 -0.02
N ASP A 22 -52.36 -0.05 0.84
CA ASP A 22 -51.89 -0.85 2.01
C ASP A 22 -51.42 -2.25 1.63
N ALA A 23 -52.04 -2.87 0.61
CA ALA A 23 -51.61 -4.19 0.14
C ALA A 23 -50.29 -4.14 -0.63
N GLN A 24 -50.02 -3.08 -1.39
CA GLN A 24 -48.74 -2.86 -2.06
C GLN A 24 -47.63 -2.51 -1.07
N LYS A 25 -47.89 -1.65 -0.05
CA LYS A 25 -46.93 -1.38 1.03
C LYS A 25 -46.60 -2.62 1.85
N ARG A 26 -47.62 -3.46 2.17
CA ARG A 26 -47.39 -4.74 2.88
C ARG A 26 -46.58 -5.73 2.03
N LYS A 27 -46.84 -5.86 0.73
CA LYS A 27 -46.06 -6.74 -0.18
C LYS A 27 -44.65 -6.23 -0.40
N SER A 28 -44.43 -4.93 -0.51
CA SER A 28 -43.09 -4.35 -0.62
C SER A 28 -42.27 -4.52 0.68
N ASN A 29 -42.88 -4.31 1.85
CA ASN A 29 -42.25 -4.50 3.15
C ASN A 29 -41.93 -5.99 3.42
N VAL A 30 -42.78 -6.92 3.03
CA VAL A 30 -42.54 -8.36 3.14
C VAL A 30 -41.39 -8.79 2.20
N LYS A 31 -41.36 -8.30 0.96
CA LYS A 31 -40.25 -8.58 0.02
C LYS A 31 -38.94 -7.95 0.48
N ALA A 32 -38.95 -6.71 0.99
CA ALA A 32 -37.77 -6.07 1.53
C ALA A 32 -37.25 -6.81 2.77
N LYS A 33 -38.14 -7.21 3.69
CA LYS A 33 -37.78 -7.98 4.88
C LYS A 33 -37.24 -9.38 4.54
N ALA A 34 -37.85 -10.07 3.55
CA ALA A 34 -37.34 -11.35 3.07
C ALA A 34 -35.97 -11.22 2.39
N LYS A 35 -35.75 -10.17 1.58
CA LYS A 35 -34.45 -9.90 0.96
C LYS A 35 -33.37 -9.59 2.01
N GLN A 36 -33.71 -8.79 3.03
CA GLN A 36 -32.79 -8.48 4.14
C GLN A 36 -32.43 -9.76 4.92
N THR A 37 -33.38 -10.62 5.24
CA THR A 37 -33.13 -11.88 5.94
C THR A 37 -32.20 -12.81 5.13
N VAL A 38 -32.34 -12.87 3.81
CA VAL A 38 -31.44 -13.66 2.96
C VAL A 38 -30.02 -13.09 2.95
N VAL A 39 -29.87 -11.76 2.83
CA VAL A 39 -28.56 -11.08 2.89
C VAL A 39 -27.89 -11.32 4.25
N ASP A 40 -28.65 -11.22 5.35
CA ASP A 40 -28.12 -11.47 6.68
C ASP A 40 -27.65 -12.94 6.84
N GLN A 41 -28.36 -13.90 6.28
CA GLN A 41 -27.96 -15.31 6.27
C GLN A 41 -26.70 -15.58 5.43
N GLU A 42 -26.59 -14.99 4.24
CA GLU A 42 -25.40 -15.12 3.40
C GLU A 42 -24.17 -14.51 4.08
N PHE A 43 -24.33 -13.38 4.75
CA PHE A 43 -23.27 -12.74 5.54
C PHE A 43 -22.79 -13.65 6.67
N GLU A 44 -23.72 -14.18 7.49
CA GLU A 44 -23.37 -15.08 8.59
C GLU A 44 -22.66 -16.35 8.10
N LEU A 45 -23.13 -16.98 7.01
CA LEU A 45 -22.48 -18.14 6.43
C LEU A 45 -21.03 -17.83 5.97
N ARG A 46 -20.83 -16.64 5.34
CA ARG A 46 -19.48 -16.18 4.96
C ARG A 46 -18.58 -15.98 6.17
N LEU A 47 -19.11 -15.33 7.20
CA LEU A 47 -18.39 -15.09 8.45
C LEU A 47 -17.99 -16.39 9.16
N GLU A 48 -18.91 -17.37 9.23
CA GLU A 48 -18.63 -18.70 9.79
C GLU A 48 -17.57 -19.45 8.96
N GLY A 49 -17.65 -19.39 7.63
CA GLY A 49 -16.66 -19.96 6.75
C GLY A 49 -15.25 -19.36 6.96
N MET A 50 -15.16 -18.03 7.14
CA MET A 50 -13.90 -17.35 7.43
C MET A 50 -13.36 -17.69 8.82
N ARG A 51 -14.23 -17.81 9.84
CA ARG A 51 -13.84 -18.28 11.18
C ARG A 51 -13.27 -19.69 11.12
N ALA A 52 -13.91 -20.58 10.38
CA ALA A 52 -13.46 -21.96 10.20
C ALA A 52 -12.09 -22.03 9.47
N ALA A 53 -11.80 -21.07 8.60
CA ALA A 53 -10.53 -20.96 7.86
C ALA A 53 -9.52 -20.00 8.53
N THR A 54 -9.67 -19.71 9.81
CA THR A 54 -8.78 -18.82 10.57
C THR A 54 -7.33 -19.31 10.49
N GLN A 55 -6.43 -18.43 10.07
CA GLN A 55 -5.01 -18.72 9.99
C GLN A 55 -4.39 -18.85 11.39
N LYS A 56 -3.53 -19.86 11.52
CA LYS A 56 -2.71 -20.04 12.72
C LYS A 56 -1.48 -19.14 12.62
N VAL A 57 -1.52 -18.01 13.30
CA VAL A 57 -0.46 -17.00 13.32
C VAL A 57 -0.11 -16.66 14.77
N MET A 58 1.16 -16.58 15.09
CA MET A 58 1.63 -16.17 16.42
C MET A 58 1.77 -14.66 16.48
N PHE A 59 0.91 -14.01 17.25
CA PHE A 59 1.01 -12.57 17.54
C PHE A 59 1.92 -12.33 18.73
N VAL A 60 2.93 -11.50 18.56
CA VAL A 60 4.02 -11.30 19.53
C VAL A 60 3.70 -10.15 20.48
N ASP A 61 3.21 -9.04 19.93
CA ASP A 61 2.96 -7.80 20.66
C ASP A 61 1.80 -7.01 20.03
N SER A 62 1.28 -6.05 20.79
CA SER A 62 0.26 -5.12 20.32
C SER A 62 0.40 -3.76 20.99
N VAL A 63 0.19 -2.69 20.22
CA VAL A 63 0.22 -1.32 20.72
C VAL A 63 -0.99 -0.54 20.21
N VAL A 64 -1.67 0.13 21.13
CA VAL A 64 -2.80 1.02 20.80
C VAL A 64 -2.27 2.43 20.57
N VAL A 65 -2.63 3.02 19.43
CA VAL A 65 -2.22 4.36 19.06
C VAL A 65 -3.42 5.17 18.57
N ASN A 66 -3.31 6.50 18.58
CA ASN A 66 -4.29 7.33 17.91
C ASN A 66 -4.21 7.12 16.39
N LYS A 67 -5.35 7.00 15.71
CA LYS A 67 -5.44 6.76 14.26
C LYS A 67 -4.62 7.76 13.43
N SER A 68 -4.59 9.03 13.86
CA SER A 68 -3.80 10.08 13.19
C SER A 68 -2.27 9.86 13.29
N LYS A 69 -1.82 9.02 14.21
CA LYS A 69 -0.40 8.68 14.39
C LYS A 69 -0.04 7.31 13.83
N LEU A 70 -1.01 6.56 13.27
CA LEU A 70 -0.82 5.20 12.80
C LEU A 70 0.42 5.05 11.92
N LEU A 71 0.52 5.81 10.82
CA LEU A 71 1.65 5.71 9.87
C LEU A 71 3.01 6.00 10.51
N LYS A 72 3.06 6.91 11.49
CA LYS A 72 4.30 7.24 12.23
C LYS A 72 4.69 6.20 13.26
N SER A 73 3.73 5.39 13.70
CA SER A 73 3.93 4.35 14.72
C SER A 73 4.30 2.99 14.13
N LEU A 74 4.24 2.85 12.81
CA LEU A 74 4.66 1.63 12.11
C LEU A 74 6.19 1.55 12.03
N ASN A 75 6.74 0.50 12.63
CA ASN A 75 8.18 0.22 12.63
C ASN A 75 8.53 -0.69 11.44
N ILE A 76 8.29 -0.22 10.21
CA ILE A 76 8.63 -0.95 8.99
C ILE A 76 10.13 -0.77 8.71
N PRO A 77 10.91 -1.84 8.55
CA PRO A 77 12.31 -1.75 8.13
C PRO A 77 12.44 -1.07 6.76
N ASP A 78 13.53 -0.35 6.53
CA ASP A 78 13.76 0.36 5.26
C ASP A 78 13.86 -0.61 4.06
N GLU A 79 14.27 -1.85 4.32
CA GLU A 79 14.34 -2.95 3.35
C GLU A 79 12.97 -3.36 2.82
N SER A 80 11.91 -3.15 3.59
CA SER A 80 10.51 -3.39 3.20
C SER A 80 9.83 -2.15 2.61
N GLY A 81 10.58 -1.04 2.43
CA GLY A 81 10.06 0.24 1.94
C GLY A 81 9.51 1.12 3.07
N SER A 82 8.68 2.08 2.71
CA SER A 82 8.11 3.01 3.69
C SER A 82 6.69 3.43 3.32
N VAL A 83 5.93 3.84 4.33
CA VAL A 83 4.57 4.36 4.16
C VAL A 83 4.44 5.75 4.77
N THR A 84 3.69 6.61 4.09
CA THR A 84 3.41 7.97 4.53
C THR A 84 2.06 8.44 4.03
N ASP A 85 1.58 9.57 4.52
CA ASP A 85 0.39 10.18 3.95
C ASP A 85 0.69 10.87 2.61
N TYR A 86 -0.30 10.86 1.71
CA TYR A 86 -0.18 11.37 0.35
C TYR A 86 0.22 12.85 0.31
N ASN A 87 -0.42 13.66 1.15
CA ASN A 87 -0.22 15.11 1.12
C ASN A 87 1.18 15.49 1.58
N SER A 88 1.73 14.82 2.59
CA SER A 88 3.13 15.00 2.99
C SER A 88 4.11 14.50 1.93
N PHE A 89 3.78 13.41 1.22
CA PHE A 89 4.68 12.83 0.22
C PHE A 89 4.79 13.67 -1.05
N PHE A 90 3.66 14.16 -1.55
CA PHE A 90 3.59 14.97 -2.78
C PHE A 90 3.55 16.49 -2.53
N GLU A 91 3.69 16.92 -1.28
CA GLU A 91 3.64 18.35 -0.87
C GLU A 91 2.37 19.05 -1.36
N THR A 92 1.21 18.43 -1.15
CA THR A 92 -0.12 18.90 -1.58
C THR A 92 -1.15 18.79 -0.46
N THR A 93 -2.38 19.24 -0.71
CA THR A 93 -3.53 19.10 0.21
C THR A 93 -4.73 18.41 -0.45
N GLU A 94 -4.54 17.82 -1.63
CA GLU A 94 -5.64 17.38 -2.49
C GLU A 94 -6.27 16.03 -2.07
N GLN A 95 -5.50 15.16 -1.39
CA GLN A 95 -5.91 13.79 -1.10
C GLN A 95 -5.81 13.49 0.41
N PRO A 96 -6.71 14.05 1.24
CA PRO A 96 -6.69 13.76 2.67
C PRO A 96 -7.00 12.25 2.90
N ASN A 97 -6.30 11.65 3.86
CA ASN A 97 -6.41 10.23 4.23
C ASN A 97 -5.87 9.21 3.20
N ALA A 98 -5.35 9.65 2.07
CA ALA A 98 -4.68 8.77 1.12
C ALA A 98 -3.29 8.36 1.65
N VAL A 99 -2.90 7.11 1.40
CA VAL A 99 -1.63 6.54 1.84
C VAL A 99 -0.74 6.24 0.64
N VAL A 100 0.54 6.52 0.78
CA VAL A 100 1.59 6.22 -0.19
C VAL A 100 2.53 5.17 0.39
N TYR A 101 2.74 4.10 -0.33
CA TYR A 101 3.85 3.17 -0.15
C TYR A 101 4.98 3.55 -1.11
N LEU A 102 6.19 3.65 -0.61
CA LEU A 102 7.42 3.88 -1.36
C LEU A 102 8.29 2.64 -1.25
N ASN A 103 8.70 2.06 -2.38
CA ASN A 103 9.55 0.87 -2.39
C ASN A 103 10.95 1.15 -1.80
N GLN A 104 11.68 0.08 -1.44
CA GLN A 104 13.02 0.14 -0.85
C GLN A 104 14.03 0.91 -1.71
N LEU A 105 13.93 0.82 -3.03
CA LEU A 105 14.81 1.55 -3.97
C LEU A 105 14.44 3.03 -4.10
N LYS A 106 13.34 3.48 -3.48
CA LYS A 106 12.82 4.86 -3.50
C LYS A 106 12.59 5.41 -4.91
N ASN A 107 12.31 4.53 -5.87
CA ASN A 107 12.10 4.88 -7.27
C ASN A 107 10.70 4.56 -7.81
N LYS A 108 9.87 3.84 -7.04
CA LYS A 108 8.47 3.51 -7.38
C LYS A 108 7.60 3.69 -6.15
N CYS A 109 6.47 4.35 -6.31
CA CYS A 109 5.46 4.45 -5.27
C CYS A 109 4.11 3.91 -5.76
N VAL A 110 3.34 3.36 -4.81
CA VAL A 110 1.94 2.97 -4.98
C VAL A 110 1.12 3.75 -3.96
N PHE A 111 0.04 4.34 -4.39
CA PHE A 111 -0.74 5.22 -3.53
C PHE A 111 -2.23 5.18 -3.86
N SER A 112 -3.06 5.48 -2.86
CA SER A 112 -4.48 5.69 -3.07
C SER A 112 -4.76 7.11 -3.55
N LYS A 113 -5.75 7.24 -4.42
CA LYS A 113 -6.20 8.53 -4.95
C LYS A 113 -7.70 8.47 -5.23
N TYR A 114 -8.39 9.52 -4.83
CA TYR A 114 -9.77 9.74 -5.23
C TYR A 114 -9.79 10.37 -6.62
N ALA A 115 -10.36 9.69 -7.59
CA ALA A 115 -10.49 10.18 -8.96
C ALA A 115 -11.80 9.67 -9.57
N ASP A 116 -12.35 10.41 -10.52
CA ASP A 116 -13.58 10.13 -11.24
C ASP A 116 -14.78 9.85 -10.29
N ASN A 117 -15.02 8.63 -9.90
CA ASN A 117 -16.18 8.26 -9.07
C ASN A 117 -15.79 7.42 -7.84
N GLY A 118 -14.52 7.39 -7.41
CA GLY A 118 -14.13 6.57 -6.27
C GLY A 118 -12.64 6.61 -5.96
N TRP A 119 -12.29 5.87 -4.91
CA TRP A 119 -10.92 5.64 -4.51
C TRP A 119 -10.33 4.46 -5.28
N GLY A 120 -9.14 4.63 -5.82
CA GLY A 120 -8.38 3.58 -6.50
C GLY A 120 -6.89 3.66 -6.18
N LEU A 121 -6.15 2.60 -6.53
CA LEU A 121 -4.70 2.59 -6.41
C LEU A 121 -4.03 2.99 -7.72
N TYR A 122 -2.99 3.79 -7.58
CA TYR A 122 -2.16 4.31 -8.64
C TYR A 122 -0.70 4.00 -8.36
N SER A 123 0.11 3.92 -9.40
CA SER A 123 1.56 3.88 -9.28
C SER A 123 2.21 5.06 -9.97
N SER A 124 3.39 5.45 -9.50
CA SER A 124 4.23 6.46 -10.13
C SER A 124 5.69 6.07 -9.96
N GLU A 125 6.53 6.50 -10.90
CA GLU A 125 7.95 6.21 -10.95
C GLU A 125 8.76 7.50 -10.82
N LEU A 126 9.90 7.42 -10.13
CA LEU A 126 10.81 8.54 -9.97
C LEU A 126 11.73 8.63 -11.19
N ILE A 127 11.41 9.53 -12.12
CA ILE A 127 12.18 9.76 -13.34
C ILE A 127 12.81 11.15 -13.29
N GLY A 128 14.14 11.19 -13.35
CA GLY A 128 14.85 12.47 -13.33
C GLY A 128 14.60 13.33 -12.09
N GLY A 129 14.34 12.69 -10.93
CA GLY A 129 14.07 13.37 -9.67
C GLY A 129 12.63 13.92 -9.55
N LYS A 130 11.72 13.51 -10.45
CA LYS A 130 10.29 13.86 -10.41
C LYS A 130 9.44 12.61 -10.51
N TRP A 131 8.35 12.57 -9.77
CA TRP A 131 7.33 11.54 -9.90
C TRP A 131 6.59 11.72 -11.21
N ALA A 132 6.60 10.68 -12.04
CA ALA A 132 6.04 10.67 -13.40
C ALA A 132 5.34 9.33 -13.69
N ASN A 133 4.74 9.20 -14.87
CA ASN A 133 4.02 8.00 -15.31
C ASN A 133 2.95 7.54 -14.32
N THR A 134 2.23 8.49 -13.72
CA THR A 134 1.12 8.15 -12.83
C THR A 134 0.02 7.43 -13.59
N MET A 135 -0.22 6.17 -13.25
CA MET A 135 -1.22 5.31 -13.88
C MET A 135 -2.04 4.55 -12.85
N PRO A 136 -3.35 4.33 -13.09
CA PRO A 136 -4.16 3.46 -12.25
C PRO A 136 -3.65 2.01 -12.34
N LEU A 137 -3.67 1.31 -11.24
CA LEU A 137 -3.40 -0.14 -11.22
C LEU A 137 -4.61 -0.87 -11.80
N LYS A 138 -4.38 -1.69 -12.83
CA LYS A 138 -5.42 -2.46 -13.52
C LYS A 138 -5.69 -3.79 -12.82
N GLY A 139 -6.92 -4.29 -12.89
CA GLY A 139 -7.30 -5.60 -12.34
C GLY A 139 -7.73 -5.56 -10.87
N LEU A 140 -7.79 -4.38 -10.26
CA LEU A 140 -8.29 -4.21 -8.88
C LEU A 140 -9.81 -3.98 -8.84
N ASP A 141 -10.53 -4.64 -9.76
CA ASP A 141 -12.00 -4.52 -9.84
C ASP A 141 -12.65 -5.27 -8.68
N MET A 142 -13.10 -4.51 -7.70
CA MET A 142 -13.84 -5.00 -6.54
C MET A 142 -15.35 -4.83 -6.75
N ALA A 143 -16.13 -5.78 -6.26
CA ALA A 143 -17.59 -5.68 -6.36
C ALA A 143 -18.14 -4.63 -5.39
N GLY A 144 -19.15 -3.87 -5.85
CA GLY A 144 -19.89 -2.90 -5.05
C GLY A 144 -19.99 -1.52 -5.68
N ASN A 145 -20.92 -0.71 -5.17
CA ASN A 145 -21.16 0.65 -5.67
C ASN A 145 -20.31 1.72 -4.96
N ASP A 146 -19.85 1.43 -3.75
CA ASP A 146 -19.10 2.37 -2.89
C ASP A 146 -17.75 1.73 -2.49
N VAL A 147 -17.00 1.27 -3.50
CA VAL A 147 -15.68 0.68 -3.27
C VAL A 147 -14.68 1.76 -2.92
N ASP A 148 -14.00 1.57 -1.79
CA ASP A 148 -12.91 2.43 -1.32
C ASP A 148 -11.65 1.58 -1.15
N ILE A 149 -10.56 1.94 -1.82
CA ILE A 149 -9.30 1.19 -1.82
C ILE A 149 -8.18 2.10 -1.32
N ASN A 150 -7.48 1.65 -0.27
CA ASN A 150 -6.42 2.43 0.37
C ASN A 150 -5.35 1.51 1.00
N TRP A 151 -4.37 2.08 1.64
CA TRP A 151 -3.36 1.39 2.45
C TRP A 151 -2.54 0.36 1.66
N PRO A 152 -1.96 0.73 0.50
CA PRO A 152 -1.18 -0.20 -0.31
C PRO A 152 0.14 -0.57 0.37
N PHE A 153 0.55 -1.82 0.19
CA PHE A 153 1.87 -2.34 0.53
C PHE A 153 2.30 -3.37 -0.53
N LEU A 154 3.37 -3.07 -1.25
CA LEU A 154 3.94 -3.96 -2.27
C LEU A 154 5.11 -4.73 -1.64
N LEU A 155 5.09 -6.07 -1.77
CA LEU A 155 6.19 -6.91 -1.32
C LEU A 155 7.50 -6.61 -2.06
N SER A 156 8.61 -7.08 -1.49
CA SER A 156 9.94 -6.95 -2.08
C SER A 156 10.07 -7.67 -3.43
N ASP A 157 9.19 -8.66 -3.71
CA ASP A 157 9.08 -9.34 -5.01
C ASP A 157 8.60 -8.43 -6.15
N GLY A 158 8.08 -7.24 -5.83
CA GLY A 158 7.57 -6.25 -6.77
C GLY A 158 6.26 -6.63 -7.46
N THR A 159 5.67 -7.78 -7.13
CA THR A 159 4.48 -8.34 -7.78
C THR A 159 3.30 -8.55 -6.83
N THR A 160 3.56 -8.93 -5.58
CA THR A 160 2.51 -9.18 -4.57
C THR A 160 2.13 -7.89 -3.87
N LEU A 161 0.86 -7.49 -4.01
CA LEU A 161 0.30 -6.26 -3.45
C LEU A 161 -0.73 -6.60 -2.39
N TYR A 162 -0.55 -6.04 -1.19
CA TYR A 162 -1.57 -5.97 -0.14
C TYR A 162 -2.18 -4.57 -0.13
N PHE A 163 -3.46 -4.49 0.17
CA PHE A 163 -4.17 -3.22 0.33
C PHE A 163 -5.43 -3.43 1.17
N ALA A 164 -5.97 -2.36 1.74
CA ALA A 164 -7.25 -2.41 2.39
C ALA A 164 -8.35 -1.89 1.45
N ALA A 165 -9.48 -2.58 1.42
CA ALA A 165 -10.64 -2.16 0.64
C ALA A 165 -11.94 -2.34 1.42
N LYS A 166 -12.89 -1.44 1.13
CA LYS A 166 -14.27 -1.51 1.59
C LYS A 166 -15.15 -1.74 0.36
N GLY A 167 -15.98 -2.78 0.40
CA GLY A 167 -16.87 -3.16 -0.70
C GLY A 167 -17.71 -4.37 -0.34
N GLU A 168 -18.39 -4.97 -1.31
CA GLU A 168 -19.26 -6.15 -1.09
C GLU A 168 -18.49 -7.40 -0.64
N GLU A 169 -17.21 -7.49 -0.98
CA GLU A 169 -16.34 -8.62 -0.60
C GLU A 169 -15.70 -8.44 0.79
N SER A 170 -15.86 -7.28 1.43
CA SER A 170 -15.45 -7.06 2.82
C SER A 170 -16.45 -7.66 3.80
N ILE A 171 -15.98 -8.09 4.98
CA ILE A 171 -16.84 -8.59 6.07
C ILE A 171 -17.15 -7.51 7.11
N GLY A 172 -16.42 -6.40 7.07
CA GLY A 172 -16.57 -5.26 7.97
C GLY A 172 -16.56 -3.93 7.24
N GLY A 173 -15.74 -3.02 7.73
CA GLY A 173 -15.42 -1.79 7.03
C GLY A 173 -14.34 -2.04 5.97
N TYR A 174 -13.13 -1.57 6.21
CA TYR A 174 -11.98 -1.99 5.41
C TYR A 174 -11.54 -3.40 5.80
N ASP A 175 -11.36 -4.26 4.80
CA ASP A 175 -10.69 -5.54 4.92
C ASP A 175 -9.39 -5.52 4.13
N ILE A 176 -8.42 -6.33 4.52
CA ILE A 176 -7.14 -6.49 3.82
C ILE A 176 -7.30 -7.52 2.72
N PHE A 177 -6.87 -7.14 1.52
CA PHE A 177 -6.85 -7.98 0.34
C PHE A 177 -5.43 -8.17 -0.15
N MET A 178 -5.19 -9.27 -0.86
CA MET A 178 -3.94 -9.58 -1.52
C MET A 178 -4.21 -9.87 -3.00
N THR A 179 -3.30 -9.43 -3.86
CA THR A 179 -3.31 -9.76 -5.28
C THR A 179 -1.88 -9.88 -5.81
N ARG A 180 -1.74 -10.38 -7.02
CA ARG A 180 -0.45 -10.49 -7.72
C ARG A 180 -0.52 -9.88 -9.11
N TYR A 181 0.54 -9.20 -9.48
CA TYR A 181 0.70 -8.70 -10.84
C TYR A 181 1.01 -9.85 -11.79
N ASP A 182 0.26 -9.89 -12.89
CA ASP A 182 0.46 -10.83 -14.00
C ASP A 182 1.12 -10.09 -15.17
N GLU A 183 2.39 -10.37 -15.41
CA GLU A 183 3.17 -9.76 -16.48
C GLU A 183 2.60 -10.06 -17.88
N SER A 184 1.92 -11.20 -18.04
CA SER A 184 1.35 -11.60 -19.34
C SER A 184 0.17 -10.75 -19.76
N THR A 185 -0.62 -10.27 -18.80
CA THR A 185 -1.80 -9.41 -19.01
C THR A 185 -1.53 -7.93 -18.76
N GLY A 186 -0.45 -7.61 -18.03
CA GLY A 186 -0.14 -6.26 -17.59
C GLY A 186 -1.14 -5.71 -16.57
N ALA A 187 -1.75 -6.58 -15.77
CA ALA A 187 -2.77 -6.25 -14.76
C ALA A 187 -2.59 -7.11 -13.51
N TYR A 188 -3.16 -6.68 -12.41
CA TYR A 188 -3.27 -7.51 -11.21
C TYR A 188 -4.36 -8.57 -11.39
N LEU A 189 -4.17 -9.72 -10.76
CA LEU A 189 -5.19 -10.76 -10.65
C LEU A 189 -6.35 -10.28 -9.77
N LYS A 190 -7.48 -10.99 -9.81
CA LYS A 190 -8.60 -10.69 -8.92
C LYS A 190 -8.13 -10.70 -7.46
N PRO A 191 -8.37 -9.62 -6.68
CA PRO A 191 -7.99 -9.57 -5.28
C PRO A 191 -8.69 -10.65 -4.43
N GLU A 192 -7.96 -11.20 -3.48
CA GLU A 192 -8.45 -12.19 -2.53
C GLU A 192 -8.43 -11.60 -1.11
N ASN A 193 -9.55 -11.72 -0.40
CA ASN A 193 -9.62 -11.38 1.03
C ASN A 193 -8.70 -12.32 1.81
N ILE A 194 -7.75 -11.77 2.59
CA ILE A 194 -6.75 -12.61 3.29
C ILE A 194 -7.34 -13.38 4.48
N GLY A 195 -8.57 -13.06 4.88
CA GLY A 195 -9.32 -13.78 5.89
C GLY A 195 -8.91 -13.49 7.34
N MET A 196 -9.47 -14.29 8.23
CA MET A 196 -9.17 -14.18 9.66
C MET A 196 -7.84 -14.85 10.01
N PRO A 197 -7.12 -14.33 11.03
CA PRO A 197 -7.53 -13.33 12.02
C PRO A 197 -7.25 -11.87 11.59
N PHE A 198 -6.72 -11.63 10.39
CA PHE A 198 -6.36 -10.28 9.94
C PHE A 198 -7.61 -9.44 9.66
N ASN A 199 -8.61 -10.01 9.00
CA ASN A 199 -9.86 -9.34 8.71
C ASN A 199 -10.93 -9.61 9.78
N SER A 200 -11.82 -8.64 10.00
CA SER A 200 -12.85 -8.66 11.03
C SER A 200 -14.08 -7.85 10.59
N ILE A 201 -15.12 -7.83 11.43
CA ILE A 201 -16.29 -6.95 11.23
C ILE A 201 -16.02 -5.46 11.48
N SER A 202 -14.79 -5.09 11.88
CA SER A 202 -14.32 -3.71 12.08
C SER A 202 -13.57 -3.22 10.83
N ASN A 203 -12.74 -2.19 10.98
CA ASN A 203 -11.84 -1.79 9.91
C ASN A 203 -10.45 -2.37 10.16
N ASP A 204 -9.92 -3.02 9.15
CA ASP A 204 -8.59 -3.58 9.11
C ASP A 204 -7.80 -2.82 8.04
N TYR A 205 -6.86 -1.97 8.48
CA TYR A 205 -6.34 -0.90 7.64
C TYR A 205 -5.08 -1.23 6.90
N PHE A 206 -4.19 -2.03 7.52
CA PHE A 206 -2.83 -2.14 7.05
C PHE A 206 -2.24 -3.51 7.32
N TYR A 207 -1.54 -4.06 6.33
CA TYR A 207 -0.82 -5.32 6.46
C TYR A 207 0.55 -5.16 5.80
N VAL A 208 1.60 -5.34 6.57
CA VAL A 208 2.99 -5.24 6.15
C VAL A 208 3.74 -6.45 6.61
N VAL A 209 4.61 -6.97 5.78
CA VAL A 209 5.53 -8.04 6.15
C VAL A 209 6.97 -7.67 5.79
N ASP A 210 7.85 -8.04 6.67
CA ASP A 210 9.29 -8.06 6.48
C ASP A 210 9.71 -9.51 6.25
N GLU A 211 9.88 -9.87 4.97
CA GLU A 211 10.25 -11.23 4.57
C GLU A 211 11.69 -11.59 4.99
N PHE A 212 12.54 -10.57 5.17
CA PHE A 212 13.93 -10.78 5.55
C PHE A 212 14.06 -11.20 7.03
N ASP A 213 13.40 -10.48 7.93
CA ASP A 213 13.43 -10.77 9.36
C ASP A 213 12.32 -11.75 9.78
N GLY A 214 11.33 -12.03 8.93
CA GLY A 214 10.25 -12.98 9.20
C GLY A 214 9.17 -12.43 10.14
N TYR A 215 8.90 -11.12 10.10
CA TYR A 215 7.89 -10.46 10.92
C TYR A 215 6.88 -9.70 10.08
N GLY A 216 5.70 -9.49 10.65
CA GLY A 216 4.69 -8.65 10.05
C GLY A 216 3.96 -7.78 11.06
N TRP A 217 3.28 -6.77 10.54
CA TRP A 217 2.45 -5.84 11.29
C TRP A 217 1.12 -5.67 10.58
N PHE A 218 0.05 -5.61 11.33
CA PHE A 218 -1.23 -5.16 10.81
C PHE A 218 -1.93 -4.22 11.79
N ALA A 219 -2.81 -3.38 11.28
CA ALA A 219 -3.51 -2.38 12.09
C ALA A 219 -5.01 -2.51 11.93
N THR A 220 -5.73 -2.42 13.04
CA THR A 220 -7.19 -2.57 13.09
C THR A 220 -7.79 -1.69 14.18
N ASP A 221 -9.04 -1.26 14.01
CA ASP A 221 -9.79 -0.57 15.07
C ASP A 221 -10.72 -1.50 15.86
N ARG A 222 -10.65 -2.84 15.63
CA ARG A 222 -11.44 -3.82 16.39
C ARG A 222 -11.19 -3.66 17.88
N ASN A 223 -12.26 -3.68 18.66
CA ASN A 223 -12.21 -3.57 20.12
C ASN A 223 -11.50 -2.31 20.65
N GLN A 224 -11.41 -1.24 19.82
CA GLN A 224 -10.78 0.02 20.22
C GLN A 224 -11.83 1.13 20.36
N PRO A 225 -11.57 2.11 21.25
CA PRO A 225 -12.34 3.34 21.28
C PRO A 225 -12.25 4.10 19.94
N GLU A 226 -13.27 4.87 19.63
CA GLU A 226 -13.27 5.72 18.44
C GLU A 226 -12.00 6.60 18.37
N GLY A 227 -11.40 6.68 17.19
CA GLY A 227 -10.16 7.42 16.95
C GLY A 227 -8.88 6.69 17.36
N SER A 228 -8.98 5.47 17.89
CA SER A 228 -7.84 4.61 18.25
C SER A 228 -7.75 3.41 17.33
N VAL A 229 -6.54 2.92 17.12
CA VAL A 229 -6.23 1.69 16.38
C VAL A 229 -5.21 0.87 17.14
N CYS A 230 -5.29 -0.44 17.00
CA CYS A 230 -4.29 -1.36 17.53
C CYS A 230 -3.38 -1.84 16.40
N ILE A 231 -2.09 -1.75 16.60
CA ILE A 231 -1.06 -2.33 15.73
C ILE A 231 -0.60 -3.62 16.38
N TYR A 232 -0.76 -4.73 15.70
CA TYR A 232 -0.29 -6.05 16.11
C TYR A 232 1.00 -6.39 15.36
N SER A 233 1.97 -6.96 16.07
CA SER A 233 3.16 -7.58 15.49
C SER A 233 3.03 -9.09 15.51
N PHE A 234 3.41 -9.78 14.44
CA PHE A 234 3.29 -11.23 14.32
C PHE A 234 4.50 -11.86 13.63
N ILE A 235 4.68 -13.16 13.85
CA ILE A 235 5.68 -13.97 13.15
C ILE A 235 5.10 -14.41 11.81
N LEU A 236 5.86 -14.18 10.73
CA LEU A 236 5.46 -14.60 9.39
C LEU A 236 5.64 -16.12 9.24
N ASN A 237 4.58 -16.81 8.83
CA ASN A 237 4.65 -18.20 8.50
C ASN A 237 5.11 -18.39 7.05
N ASN A 238 6.05 -19.33 6.82
CA ASN A 238 6.51 -19.66 5.46
C ASN A 238 5.39 -20.28 4.61
N VAL A 239 4.44 -20.96 5.24
CA VAL A 239 3.28 -21.60 4.60
C VAL A 239 2.04 -21.24 5.42
N ARG A 240 0.96 -20.92 4.74
CA ARG A 240 -0.32 -20.67 5.40
C ARG A 240 -0.83 -21.94 6.04
N GLU A 241 -1.02 -21.91 7.35
CA GLU A 241 -1.67 -22.95 8.14
C GLU A 241 -2.94 -22.38 8.75
N ASN A 242 -4.00 -23.20 8.79
CA ASN A 242 -5.23 -22.86 9.50
C ASN A 242 -5.32 -23.65 10.80
N TYR A 243 -6.08 -23.14 11.77
CA TYR A 243 -6.42 -23.92 12.96
C TYR A 243 -7.24 -25.16 12.54
N ASN A 244 -6.90 -26.32 13.13
CA ASN A 244 -7.65 -27.54 12.90
C ASN A 244 -8.99 -27.46 13.63
N GLN A 245 -10.11 -27.46 12.88
CA GLN A 245 -11.46 -27.36 13.43
C GLN A 245 -11.81 -28.51 14.40
N ASP A 246 -11.22 -29.70 14.23
CA ASP A 246 -11.45 -30.85 15.10
C ASP A 246 -10.72 -30.71 16.44
N ALA A 247 -9.71 -29.85 16.53
CA ALA A 247 -8.91 -29.63 17.74
C ALA A 247 -9.41 -28.47 18.62
N TYR A 248 -10.32 -27.64 18.11
CA TYR A 248 -10.82 -26.43 18.77
C TYR A 248 -12.34 -26.39 18.76
N THR A 249 -12.94 -25.92 19.85
CA THR A 249 -14.38 -25.68 19.88
C THR A 249 -14.73 -24.46 19.01
N PRO A 250 -15.99 -24.34 18.51
CA PRO A 250 -16.41 -23.16 17.75
C PRO A 250 -16.17 -21.83 18.49
N GLU A 251 -16.34 -21.83 19.81
CA GLU A 251 -16.09 -20.65 20.64
C GLU A 251 -14.59 -20.31 20.72
N GLN A 252 -13.71 -21.31 20.81
CA GLN A 252 -12.25 -21.09 20.77
C GLN A 252 -11.81 -20.54 19.42
N LEU A 253 -12.34 -21.10 18.32
CA LEU A 253 -12.06 -20.59 16.96
C LEU A 253 -12.55 -19.16 16.79
N LYS A 254 -13.72 -18.83 17.32
CA LYS A 254 -14.23 -17.47 17.35
C LYS A 254 -13.30 -16.52 18.08
N GLN A 255 -12.85 -16.87 19.29
CA GLN A 255 -11.93 -16.05 20.08
C GLN A 255 -10.58 -15.86 19.37
N LEU A 256 -10.05 -16.89 18.71
CA LEU A 256 -8.81 -16.82 17.92
C LEU A 256 -9.00 -15.96 16.66
N SER A 257 -10.13 -16.10 15.95
CA SER A 257 -10.42 -15.32 14.75
C SER A 257 -10.60 -13.83 15.02
N GLU A 258 -11.19 -13.50 16.18
CA GLU A 258 -11.46 -12.13 16.62
C GLU A 258 -10.29 -11.50 17.41
N LEU A 259 -9.23 -12.25 17.68
CA LEU A 259 -8.06 -11.85 18.48
C LEU A 259 -8.45 -11.27 19.85
N HIS A 260 -9.31 -11.99 20.59
CA HIS A 260 -9.69 -11.58 21.95
C HIS A 260 -8.46 -11.43 22.86
N SER A 261 -7.45 -12.28 22.69
CA SER A 261 -6.15 -12.15 23.32
C SER A 261 -5.07 -12.76 22.45
N ILE A 262 -3.98 -12.02 22.24
CA ILE A 262 -2.82 -12.52 21.51
C ILE A 262 -2.16 -13.72 22.22
N SER A 263 -2.30 -13.82 23.54
CA SER A 263 -1.73 -14.94 24.32
C SER A 263 -2.31 -16.30 23.92
N MET A 264 -3.52 -16.34 23.35
CA MET A 264 -4.11 -17.57 22.83
C MET A 264 -3.39 -18.12 21.59
N THR A 265 -2.59 -17.28 20.92
CA THR A 265 -1.82 -17.65 19.71
C THR A 265 -0.41 -18.14 20.03
N TRP A 266 0.03 -18.05 21.29
CA TRP A 266 1.38 -18.43 21.67
C TRP A 266 1.52 -19.95 21.80
N THR A 267 2.60 -20.49 21.25
CA THR A 267 2.97 -21.89 21.45
C THR A 267 3.63 -22.09 22.80
N ASP A 268 4.50 -21.15 23.18
CA ASP A 268 5.20 -21.10 24.47
C ASP A 268 5.70 -19.66 24.74
N GLU A 269 6.01 -19.38 26.00
CA GLU A 269 6.43 -18.05 26.44
C GLU A 269 7.89 -17.73 26.05
N SER A 270 8.73 -18.74 25.86
CA SER A 270 10.13 -18.56 25.44
C SER A 270 10.22 -18.08 23.99
N SER A 271 9.42 -18.64 23.09
CA SER A 271 9.30 -18.21 21.71
C SER A 271 8.84 -16.75 21.59
N ARG A 272 7.85 -16.36 22.42
CA ARG A 272 7.42 -14.97 22.48
C ARG A 272 8.52 -14.02 22.95
N LYS A 273 9.23 -14.38 24.01
CA LYS A 273 10.34 -13.58 24.55
C LYS A 273 11.42 -13.36 23.50
N HIS A 274 11.84 -14.43 22.82
CA HIS A 274 12.81 -14.36 21.74
C HIS A 274 12.34 -13.44 20.59
N ALA A 275 11.08 -13.57 20.18
CA ALA A 275 10.50 -12.72 19.14
C ALA A 275 10.46 -11.24 19.54
N LEU A 276 10.14 -10.92 20.81
CA LEU A 276 10.20 -9.54 21.32
C LEU A 276 11.62 -8.96 21.31
N GLU A 277 12.63 -9.76 21.67
CA GLU A 277 14.04 -9.35 21.58
C GLU A 277 14.43 -9.04 20.14
N GLN A 278 14.03 -9.86 19.16
CA GLN A 278 14.28 -9.63 17.75
C GLN A 278 13.57 -8.37 17.23
N LEU A 279 12.29 -8.16 17.56
CA LEU A 279 11.56 -6.94 17.20
C LEU A 279 12.23 -5.68 17.76
N ALA A 280 12.78 -5.75 18.99
CA ALA A 280 13.54 -4.65 19.57
C ALA A 280 14.84 -4.36 18.80
N GLU A 281 15.53 -5.38 18.30
CA GLU A 281 16.72 -5.20 17.47
C GLU A 281 16.38 -4.63 16.09
N ILE A 282 15.28 -5.05 15.45
CA ILE A 282 14.77 -4.47 14.20
C ILE A 282 14.48 -2.97 14.39
N ALA A 283 13.78 -2.60 15.48
CA ALA A 283 13.50 -1.21 15.80
C ALA A 283 14.77 -0.37 16.02
N LYS A 284 15.81 -0.94 16.68
CA LYS A 284 17.11 -0.26 16.85
C LYS A 284 17.82 -0.04 15.52
N ARG A 285 17.81 -1.02 14.60
CA ARG A 285 18.39 -0.87 13.26
C ARG A 285 17.77 0.31 12.53
N LYS A 286 16.43 0.42 12.51
CA LYS A 286 15.72 1.54 11.91
C LYS A 286 16.17 2.89 12.50
N HIS A 287 16.33 3.00 13.80
CA HIS A 287 16.79 4.22 14.46
C HIS A 287 18.28 4.53 14.23
N SER A 288 19.12 3.52 13.99
CA SER A 288 20.53 3.72 13.71
C SER A 288 20.80 4.17 12.26
N VAL A 289 19.98 3.73 11.31
CA VAL A 289 20.00 4.15 9.90
C VAL A 289 19.45 5.56 9.72
N GLN A 290 18.67 6.09 10.66
CA GLN A 290 18.21 7.48 10.65
C GLN A 290 19.29 8.56 10.92
N LYS A 291 20.54 8.20 11.17
CA LYS A 291 21.66 9.06 10.78
C LYS A 291 21.72 9.03 9.25
N LYS A 292 20.97 9.92 8.61
CA LYS A 292 20.97 10.11 7.16
C LYS A 292 22.41 10.16 6.67
N ASN A 293 22.87 9.05 6.11
CA ASN A 293 23.98 9.11 5.20
C ASN A 293 23.46 9.82 3.95
N ASP A 294 23.72 11.11 3.84
CA ASP A 294 23.31 11.88 2.66
C ASP A 294 23.98 11.30 1.40
N PHE A 295 25.12 10.63 1.59
CA PHE A 295 25.92 9.97 0.55
C PHE A 295 26.97 9.05 1.17
N THR A 296 27.74 8.34 0.33
CA THR A 296 28.95 7.61 0.72
C THR A 296 30.10 8.03 -0.17
N PHE A 297 31.15 8.65 0.41
CA PHE A 297 32.35 9.07 -0.31
C PHE A 297 33.60 8.59 0.40
N VAL A 298 34.30 7.64 -0.21
CA VAL A 298 35.52 7.03 0.37
C VAL A 298 36.71 7.94 0.10
N ILE A 299 37.34 8.44 1.16
CA ILE A 299 38.60 9.20 1.10
C ILE A 299 39.75 8.23 1.01
N ASN A 300 39.87 7.29 1.96
CA ASN A 300 40.83 6.18 1.99
C ASN A 300 40.28 5.02 2.84
N ASP A 301 41.07 3.99 3.11
CA ASP A 301 40.68 2.79 3.86
C ASP A 301 40.23 3.08 5.31
N LYS A 302 40.57 4.26 5.87
CA LYS A 302 40.22 4.67 7.24
C LYS A 302 39.07 5.66 7.30
N TYR A 303 38.84 6.44 6.25
CA TYR A 303 37.88 7.55 6.26
C TYR A 303 36.89 7.43 5.10
N THR A 304 35.62 7.31 5.47
CA THR A 304 34.47 7.37 4.56
C THR A 304 33.54 8.47 5.07
N TYR A 305 33.20 9.41 4.21
CA TYR A 305 32.31 10.52 4.51
C TYR A 305 30.88 10.18 4.09
N THR A 306 29.94 10.57 4.93
CA THR A 306 28.52 10.27 4.73
C THR A 306 27.66 11.51 4.78
N THR A 307 28.19 12.63 5.26
CA THR A 307 27.53 13.93 5.33
C THR A 307 28.45 15.05 4.87
N LEU A 308 27.90 16.18 4.44
CA LEU A 308 28.72 17.35 4.06
C LEU A 308 29.54 17.90 5.23
N THR A 309 29.10 17.67 6.47
CA THR A 309 29.83 18.09 7.69
C THR A 309 31.06 17.25 7.98
N ASP A 310 31.24 16.10 7.33
CA ASP A 310 32.44 15.24 7.49
C ASP A 310 33.65 15.88 6.83
N PHE A 311 33.45 16.69 5.77
CA PHE A 311 34.56 17.37 5.07
C PHE A 311 35.29 18.33 6.00
N LYS A 312 36.61 18.23 6.01
CA LYS A 312 37.54 19.09 6.79
C LYS A 312 37.89 20.34 6.02
N SER A 313 37.65 20.39 4.73
CA SER A 313 37.89 21.50 3.83
C SER A 313 36.61 21.99 3.16
N ALA A 314 36.31 23.29 3.24
CA ALA A 314 35.17 23.89 2.52
C ALA A 314 35.33 23.73 0.99
N ASP A 315 36.54 23.85 0.45
CA ASP A 315 36.83 23.61 -0.97
C ASP A 315 36.52 22.16 -1.39
N ALA A 316 36.88 21.18 -0.55
CA ALA A 316 36.53 19.79 -0.81
C ALA A 316 35.01 19.54 -0.78
N ALA A 317 34.27 20.18 0.15
CA ALA A 317 32.80 20.07 0.22
C ALA A 317 32.13 20.72 -1.01
N GLU A 318 32.63 21.88 -1.49
CA GLU A 318 32.15 22.53 -2.70
C GLU A 318 32.37 21.68 -3.95
N LYS A 319 33.62 21.12 -4.08
CA LYS A 319 33.94 20.20 -5.17
C LYS A 319 33.10 18.93 -5.12
N TYR A 320 32.76 18.44 -3.94
CA TYR A 320 31.86 17.32 -3.78
C TYR A 320 30.42 17.65 -4.24
N ALA A 321 29.91 18.83 -3.91
CA ALA A 321 28.60 19.28 -4.42
C ALA A 321 28.56 19.32 -5.95
N ARG A 322 29.66 19.79 -6.60
CA ARG A 322 29.82 19.76 -8.06
C ARG A 322 29.90 18.33 -8.59
N LEU A 323 30.66 17.44 -7.94
CA LEU A 323 30.74 16.02 -8.30
C LEU A 323 29.36 15.37 -8.28
N ASN A 324 28.57 15.62 -7.25
CA ASN A 324 27.21 15.07 -7.11
C ASN A 324 26.26 15.58 -8.21
N ASP A 325 26.37 16.86 -8.62
CA ASP A 325 25.61 17.41 -9.75
C ASP A 325 25.97 16.70 -11.08
N ILE A 326 27.27 16.45 -11.31
CA ILE A 326 27.73 15.74 -12.52
C ILE A 326 27.26 14.28 -12.51
N LEU A 327 27.33 13.60 -11.37
CA LEU A 327 26.82 12.23 -11.23
C LEU A 327 25.34 12.14 -11.57
N ARG A 328 24.53 13.10 -11.09
CA ARG A 328 23.11 13.18 -11.43
C ARG A 328 22.88 13.44 -12.93
N LYS A 329 23.66 14.33 -13.54
CA LYS A 329 23.58 14.62 -14.99
C LYS A 329 23.95 13.39 -15.80
N LYS A 330 25.02 12.68 -15.41
CA LYS A 330 25.44 11.44 -16.07
C LYS A 330 24.35 10.37 -15.96
N ALA A 331 23.81 10.13 -14.80
CA ALA A 331 22.74 9.14 -14.60
C ALA A 331 21.50 9.43 -15.47
N LYS A 332 21.09 10.70 -15.60
CA LYS A 332 20.00 11.10 -16.52
C LYS A 332 20.33 10.84 -17.98
N LEU A 333 21.58 11.13 -18.38
CA LEU A 333 22.04 10.93 -19.73
C LEU A 333 22.09 9.43 -20.07
N ASP A 334 22.66 8.61 -19.18
CA ASP A 334 22.77 7.16 -19.35
C ASP A 334 21.39 6.52 -19.48
N ASN A 335 20.42 6.92 -18.66
CA ASN A 335 19.02 6.46 -18.78
C ASN A 335 18.38 6.89 -20.11
N SER A 336 18.62 8.12 -20.57
CA SER A 336 18.10 8.57 -21.87
C SER A 336 18.73 7.80 -23.04
N MET A 337 20.00 7.42 -22.93
CA MET A 337 20.67 6.57 -23.95
C MET A 337 20.09 5.16 -23.96
N GLU A 338 19.79 4.58 -22.81
CA GLU A 338 19.15 3.27 -22.70
C GLU A 338 17.79 3.26 -23.40
N LEU A 339 16.92 4.23 -23.06
CA LEU A 339 15.62 4.40 -23.72
C LEU A 339 15.73 4.58 -25.26
N ALA A 340 16.73 5.35 -25.70
CA ALA A 340 16.95 5.54 -27.13
C ALA A 340 17.47 4.27 -27.83
N ARG A 341 18.30 3.46 -27.17
CA ARG A 341 18.76 2.16 -27.67
C ARG A 341 17.61 1.17 -27.79
N ASP A 342 16.70 1.13 -26.81
CA ASP A 342 15.52 0.26 -26.81
C ASP A 342 14.52 0.64 -27.90
N ALA A 343 14.34 1.94 -28.16
CA ALA A 343 13.46 2.44 -29.20
C ALA A 343 14.02 2.28 -30.63
N TYR A 344 15.35 2.26 -30.78
CA TYR A 344 16.04 2.26 -32.06
C TYR A 344 15.61 1.13 -33.04
N PRO A 345 15.52 -0.17 -32.59
CA PRO A 345 15.18 -1.27 -33.50
C PRO A 345 13.78 -1.16 -34.10
N ASN A 346 12.85 -0.53 -33.41
CA ASN A 346 11.44 -0.40 -33.79
C ASN A 346 11.11 0.91 -34.50
N ALA A 347 12.09 1.81 -34.66
CA ALA A 347 11.91 3.12 -35.25
C ALA A 347 11.95 3.09 -36.78
N LYS A 348 11.26 4.04 -37.42
CA LYS A 348 11.33 4.24 -38.87
C LYS A 348 12.73 4.72 -39.30
N PRO A 349 13.17 4.46 -40.54
CA PRO A 349 14.54 4.78 -41.00
C PRO A 349 15.01 6.21 -40.70
N GLN A 350 14.14 7.20 -40.88
CA GLN A 350 14.46 8.60 -40.56
C GLN A 350 14.62 8.85 -39.04
N GLN A 351 13.86 8.16 -38.21
CA GLN A 351 13.95 8.24 -36.77
C GLN A 351 15.19 7.48 -36.25
N GLN A 352 15.57 6.37 -36.88
CA GLN A 352 16.80 5.64 -36.55
C GLN A 352 18.04 6.51 -36.72
N GLU A 353 18.10 7.31 -37.81
CA GLU A 353 19.24 8.24 -38.02
C GLU A 353 19.27 9.31 -36.91
N GLN A 354 18.13 9.86 -36.50
CA GLN A 354 18.04 10.80 -35.39
C GLN A 354 18.48 10.19 -34.06
N TYR A 355 18.05 8.98 -33.77
CA TYR A 355 18.47 8.25 -32.57
C TYR A 355 19.97 7.96 -32.59
N ARG A 356 20.54 7.59 -33.72
CA ARG A 356 21.96 7.34 -33.88
C ARG A 356 22.79 8.60 -33.60
N GLU A 357 22.42 9.75 -34.15
CA GLU A 357 23.10 11.01 -33.87
C GLU A 357 23.00 11.42 -32.39
N GLN A 358 21.81 11.28 -31.80
CA GLN A 358 21.60 11.55 -30.38
C GLN A 358 22.43 10.63 -29.48
N LEU A 359 22.47 9.33 -29.76
CA LEU A 359 23.28 8.36 -29.02
C LEU A 359 24.76 8.68 -29.09
N LEU A 360 25.31 8.99 -30.30
CA LEU A 360 26.71 9.36 -30.46
C LEU A 360 27.07 10.64 -29.68
N ALA A 361 26.19 11.65 -29.71
CA ALA A 361 26.39 12.89 -28.96
C ALA A 361 26.34 12.64 -27.43
N ALA A 362 25.39 11.80 -26.98
CA ALA A 362 25.22 11.44 -25.60
C ALA A 362 26.38 10.59 -25.06
N GLU A 363 26.89 9.63 -25.84
CA GLU A 363 28.08 8.83 -25.50
C GLU A 363 29.31 9.72 -25.30
N LYS A 364 29.55 10.67 -26.21
CA LYS A 364 30.62 11.65 -26.08
C LYS A 364 30.49 12.52 -24.84
N GLN A 365 29.28 12.89 -24.49
CA GLN A 365 29.00 13.68 -23.28
C GLN A 365 29.18 12.82 -22.00
N SER A 366 28.76 11.56 -22.01
CA SER A 366 28.96 10.61 -20.92
C SER A 366 30.45 10.40 -20.61
N GLN A 367 31.29 10.23 -21.63
CA GLN A 367 32.75 10.15 -21.48
C GLN A 367 33.37 11.42 -20.87
N ARG A 368 32.82 12.61 -21.21
CA ARG A 368 33.29 13.87 -20.58
C ARG A 368 32.92 13.89 -19.09
N TYR A 369 31.72 13.48 -18.74
CA TYR A 369 31.32 13.36 -17.33
C TYR A 369 32.18 12.36 -16.56
N GLU A 370 32.52 11.20 -17.14
CA GLU A 370 33.41 10.22 -16.51
C GLU A 370 34.79 10.81 -16.20
N THR A 371 35.35 11.55 -17.15
CA THR A 371 36.63 12.24 -16.97
C THR A 371 36.55 13.28 -15.86
N GLU A 372 35.52 14.10 -15.82
CA GLU A 372 35.34 15.14 -14.81
C GLU A 372 35.07 14.54 -13.43
N ILE A 373 34.29 13.46 -13.33
CA ILE A 373 34.07 12.67 -12.09
C ILE A 373 35.43 12.16 -11.54
N ALA A 374 36.25 11.56 -12.38
CA ALA A 374 37.55 11.03 -11.97
C ALA A 374 38.50 12.14 -11.45
N VAL A 375 38.54 13.29 -12.13
CA VAL A 375 39.34 14.45 -11.73
C VAL A 375 38.88 14.99 -10.37
N LEU A 376 37.58 15.30 -10.24
CA LEU A 376 37.01 15.84 -9.01
C LEU A 376 37.20 14.87 -7.83
N THR A 377 36.97 13.58 -8.04
CA THR A 377 37.19 12.56 -7.01
C THR A 377 38.60 12.56 -6.50
N LYS A 378 39.59 12.64 -7.41
CA LYS A 378 41.01 12.69 -7.06
C LYS A 378 41.37 13.99 -6.32
N GLU A 379 40.86 15.13 -6.77
CA GLU A 379 41.11 16.42 -6.13
C GLU A 379 40.55 16.45 -4.70
N ILE A 380 39.29 16.04 -4.51
CA ILE A 380 38.62 15.99 -3.20
C ILE A 380 39.45 15.13 -2.23
N ARG A 381 39.82 13.91 -2.65
CA ARG A 381 40.66 13.01 -1.83
C ARG A 381 42.01 13.65 -1.48
N SER A 382 42.67 14.28 -2.44
CA SER A 382 43.96 14.93 -2.20
C SER A 382 43.87 16.09 -1.20
N ILE A 383 42.81 16.90 -1.28
CA ILE A 383 42.57 18.02 -0.36
C ILE A 383 42.28 17.51 1.04
N GLU A 384 41.42 16.50 1.19
CA GLU A 384 41.04 15.94 2.49
C GLU A 384 42.22 15.19 3.14
N LEU A 385 42.98 14.41 2.40
CA LEU A 385 44.17 13.72 2.93
C LEU A 385 45.20 14.71 3.48
N LYS A 386 45.46 15.83 2.82
CA LYS A 386 46.32 16.91 3.34
C LYS A 386 45.79 17.51 4.64
N LYS A 387 44.48 17.63 4.80
CA LYS A 387 43.84 18.14 6.02
C LYS A 387 43.86 17.13 7.16
N LEU A 388 43.85 15.84 6.84
CA LEU A 388 43.92 14.73 7.81
C LEU A 388 45.33 14.42 8.29
N GLY A 389 46.34 15.10 7.74
CA GLY A 389 47.74 14.94 8.16
C GLY A 389 48.44 13.70 7.57
N ASN A 390 47.91 13.19 6.45
CA ASN A 390 48.51 12.08 5.67
C ASN A 390 49.08 12.59 4.35
#